data_f0517891cd81e66c4c803c924fd3166d
#
_entry.id   f0517891cd81e66c4c803c924fd3166d
#
_cell.length_a   1.000
_cell.length_b   1.000
_cell.length_c   1.000
_cell.angle_alpha   90.00
_cell.angle_beta   90.00
_cell.angle_gamma   90.00
#
_symmetry.space_group_name_H-M   'P 1'
#
loop_
_entity.id
_entity.type
_entity.pdbx_description
1 polymer ?
#
loop_
_entity_poly.entity_id
_entity_poly.type
_entity_poly.pdbx_seq_one_letter_code
_entity_poly.pdbx_strand_id
1 'polypeptide(L)'
;YLVWVWYMAADASDYRLLNLELVQEGLAKLKSASNFSLADVFQKANLQSMQLGLKLYNTKLKDPDFYYGDALPISLKELRLHIDSYKDKKVSVEGLITYYDSDGGSFYISEYEGSYAYSIGVYLGFNTYDIIKAGNYLRVVGTVQYFDPSDEGNGTWQISGVTYRYMNPDHKDSMKVISEDNEVTPFPITYVDLSTSDKDKILFEETVVGDDGEETINTIEILPGNLYQGTYVKYSNLEVYRCYTTQTEGSKNKNAITMYCRDGDGNEVVVRTSVMYRKDDKGNVELVTQDEFLNKTINVLGIVDHYNESIQIHVFQVERTWDLHSH
;
A
#
# COMPACT_ATOMS: atom_id res chain seq x y z
N TYR A 1 -0.58 -12.28 17.61
CA TYR A 1 -0.77 -12.38 19.07
C TYR A 1 0.03 -11.27 19.76
N LEU A 2 -0.59 -10.56 20.74
CA LEU A 2 0.12 -9.64 21.62
C LEU A 2 0.57 -10.44 22.84
N VAL A 3 1.88 -10.38 23.17
CA VAL A 3 2.47 -11.19 24.25
C VAL A 3 3.25 -10.32 25.23
N TRP A 4 3.31 -10.77 26.48
CA TRP A 4 4.25 -10.27 27.47
C TRP A 4 5.54 -11.07 27.37
N VAL A 5 6.67 -10.39 27.18
CA VAL A 5 7.98 -11.03 27.09
C VAL A 5 8.72 -10.82 28.41
N TRP A 6 8.92 -11.91 29.15
CA TRP A 6 9.71 -11.95 30.37
C TRP A 6 11.08 -12.52 30.05
N TYR A 7 12.12 -11.86 30.50
CA TYR A 7 13.48 -12.33 30.34
C TYR A 7 14.26 -12.19 31.65
N MET A 8 15.34 -12.95 31.79
CA MET A 8 16.27 -12.86 32.91
C MET A 8 17.64 -12.51 32.30
N ALA A 9 18.20 -11.37 32.68
CA ALA A 9 19.57 -11.02 32.29
C ALA A 9 20.57 -11.95 32.97
N ALA A 10 21.74 -12.14 32.38
CA ALA A 10 22.73 -13.11 32.85
C ALA A 10 23.23 -12.86 34.28
N ASP A 11 23.14 -11.62 34.76
CA ASP A 11 23.56 -11.14 36.07
C ASP A 11 22.39 -10.83 37.03
N ALA A 12 21.14 -11.15 36.63
CA ALA A 12 19.94 -10.82 37.38
C ALA A 12 19.41 -12.04 38.15
N SER A 13 18.81 -11.79 39.33
CA SER A 13 18.14 -12.79 40.14
C SER A 13 16.66 -12.97 39.85
N ASP A 14 16.06 -12.01 39.10
CA ASP A 14 14.64 -11.95 38.84
C ASP A 14 14.32 -11.74 37.38
N TYR A 15 13.12 -12.20 36.97
CA TYR A 15 12.58 -11.93 35.64
C TYR A 15 12.14 -10.48 35.51
N ARG A 16 12.43 -9.89 34.35
CA ARG A 16 12.09 -8.52 33.98
C ARG A 16 11.12 -8.56 32.80
N LEU A 17 10.20 -7.60 32.75
CA LEU A 17 9.24 -7.47 31.66
C LEU A 17 9.80 -6.58 30.56
N LEU A 18 10.27 -7.18 29.47
CA LEU A 18 10.91 -6.47 28.34
C LEU A 18 10.01 -5.37 27.78
N ASN A 19 8.72 -5.66 27.60
CA ASN A 19 7.76 -4.66 27.09
C ASN A 19 7.74 -3.37 27.96
N LEU A 20 7.82 -3.51 29.29
CA LEU A 20 7.83 -2.36 30.20
C LEU A 20 9.17 -1.62 30.13
N GLU A 21 10.28 -2.33 30.09
CA GLU A 21 11.61 -1.70 29.99
C GLU A 21 11.78 -0.90 28.72
N LEU A 22 11.29 -1.41 27.58
CA LEU A 22 11.33 -0.65 26.34
C LEU A 22 10.60 0.71 26.46
N VAL A 23 9.50 0.75 27.20
CA VAL A 23 8.77 2.00 27.46
C VAL A 23 9.50 2.88 28.46
N GLN A 24 10.05 2.30 29.55
CA GLN A 24 10.82 3.04 30.56
C GLN A 24 12.07 3.71 29.98
N GLU A 25 12.75 3.02 29.10
CA GLU A 25 13.95 3.53 28.42
C GLU A 25 13.63 4.46 27.22
N GLY A 26 12.34 4.68 26.94
CA GLY A 26 11.90 5.52 25.80
C GLY A 26 12.19 4.91 24.43
N LEU A 27 12.43 3.62 24.35
CA LEU A 27 12.61 2.85 23.11
C LEU A 27 11.30 2.42 22.46
N ALA A 28 10.20 2.50 23.20
CA ALA A 28 8.86 2.27 22.71
C ALA A 28 7.88 3.31 23.28
N LYS A 29 6.80 3.60 22.55
CA LYS A 29 5.71 4.46 23.00
C LYS A 29 4.50 3.62 23.36
N LEU A 30 3.82 4.00 24.44
CA LEU A 30 2.54 3.38 24.79
C LEU A 30 1.45 3.89 23.83
N LYS A 31 0.87 3.01 23.04
CA LYS A 31 -0.19 3.36 22.08
C LYS A 31 -1.55 3.54 22.77
N SER A 32 -1.87 2.66 23.73
CA SER A 32 -3.09 2.69 24.51
C SER A 32 -2.82 2.11 25.89
N ALA A 33 -3.36 2.76 26.90
CA ALA A 33 -3.20 2.37 28.30
C ALA A 33 -4.50 1.83 28.92
N SER A 34 -5.45 1.43 28.11
CA SER A 34 -6.72 0.88 28.58
C SER A 34 -6.79 -0.64 28.37
N ASN A 35 -7.48 -1.32 29.29
CA ASN A 35 -7.88 -2.72 29.16
C ASN A 35 -6.79 -3.81 29.33
N PHE A 36 -5.71 -3.53 30.08
CA PHE A 36 -4.79 -4.57 30.49
C PHE A 36 -4.30 -4.37 31.95
N SER A 37 -3.90 -5.46 32.62
CA SER A 37 -3.64 -5.49 34.07
C SER A 37 -2.51 -4.59 34.56
N LEU A 38 -1.57 -4.18 33.69
CA LEU A 38 -0.42 -3.34 34.01
C LEU A 38 -0.53 -1.92 33.43
N ALA A 39 -1.72 -1.50 33.02
CA ALA A 39 -1.94 -0.23 32.33
C ALA A 39 -1.35 0.97 33.07
N ASP A 40 -1.60 1.08 34.37
CA ASP A 40 -1.10 2.19 35.21
C ASP A 40 0.43 2.23 35.29
N VAL A 41 1.07 1.07 35.32
CA VAL A 41 2.54 0.95 35.38
C VAL A 41 3.14 1.43 34.05
N PHE A 42 2.57 0.99 32.95
CA PHE A 42 3.00 1.43 31.60
C PHE A 42 2.75 2.93 31.36
N GLN A 43 1.61 3.46 31.85
CA GLN A 43 1.36 4.91 31.77
C GLN A 43 2.41 5.72 32.52
N LYS A 44 2.74 5.32 33.75
CA LYS A 44 3.77 5.98 34.56
C LYS A 44 5.13 5.93 33.88
N ALA A 45 5.52 4.76 33.39
CA ALA A 45 6.77 4.55 32.66
C ALA A 45 6.85 5.44 31.42
N ASN A 46 5.78 5.49 30.62
CA ASN A 46 5.71 6.32 29.43
C ASN A 46 5.78 7.83 29.76
N LEU A 47 5.07 8.28 30.78
CA LEU A 47 5.13 9.67 31.24
C LEU A 47 6.55 10.04 31.73
N GLN A 48 7.18 9.16 32.47
CA GLN A 48 8.55 9.35 32.96
C GLN A 48 9.55 9.47 31.80
N SER A 49 9.50 8.56 30.84
CA SER A 49 10.39 8.62 29.66
C SER A 49 10.16 9.87 28.81
N MET A 50 8.92 10.34 28.71
CA MET A 50 8.58 11.62 28.07
C MET A 50 9.18 12.82 28.82
N GLN A 51 9.01 12.89 30.14
CA GLN A 51 9.49 13.99 30.97
C GLN A 51 11.02 14.08 30.96
N LEU A 52 11.69 12.94 30.96
CA LEU A 52 13.15 12.84 30.90
C LEU A 52 13.69 13.03 29.47
N GLY A 53 12.84 13.07 28.46
CA GLY A 53 13.25 13.21 27.06
C GLY A 53 14.13 12.06 26.57
N LEU A 54 13.83 10.82 26.99
CA LEU A 54 14.63 9.65 26.65
C LEU A 54 14.38 9.21 25.19
N LYS A 55 15.41 8.84 24.48
CA LYS A 55 15.38 8.21 23.13
C LYS A 55 14.32 8.82 22.19
N LEU A 56 13.20 8.12 21.96
CA LEU A 56 12.10 8.55 21.08
C LEU A 56 11.44 9.88 21.48
N TYR A 57 11.65 10.32 22.72
CA TYR A 57 11.18 11.62 23.24
C TYR A 57 12.25 12.70 23.23
N ASN A 58 13.49 12.35 22.84
CA ASN A 58 14.57 13.31 22.74
C ASN A 58 14.55 14.01 21.38
N THR A 59 14.03 15.23 21.36
CA THR A 59 13.93 16.03 20.12
C THR A 59 15.30 16.46 19.53
N LYS A 60 16.39 16.24 20.26
CA LYS A 60 17.76 16.54 19.82
C LYS A 60 18.46 15.34 19.17
N LEU A 61 17.96 14.12 19.43
CA LEU A 61 18.47 12.93 18.77
C LEU A 61 17.88 12.85 17.36
N LYS A 62 18.75 12.74 16.39
CA LYS A 62 18.38 12.51 14.99
C LYS A 62 18.99 11.18 14.54
N ASP A 63 18.20 10.39 13.87
CA ASP A 63 18.68 9.23 13.14
C ASP A 63 19.45 9.74 11.91
N PRO A 64 20.74 9.38 11.73
CA PRO A 64 21.51 9.86 10.60
C PRO A 64 20.95 9.41 9.26
N ASP A 65 20.25 8.28 9.23
CA ASP A 65 19.68 7.69 8.01
C ASP A 65 18.28 8.21 7.72
N PHE A 66 17.67 9.01 8.63
CA PHE A 66 16.32 9.55 8.45
C PHE A 66 16.34 10.96 7.87
N TYR A 67 15.52 11.20 6.83
CA TYR A 67 15.35 12.53 6.26
C TYR A 67 14.47 13.43 7.14
N TYR A 68 15.08 14.43 7.78
CA TYR A 68 14.40 15.39 8.66
C TYR A 68 13.99 16.71 7.97
N GLY A 69 14.17 16.80 6.65
CA GLY A 69 13.80 17.97 5.87
C GLY A 69 12.29 18.23 5.77
N ASP A 70 11.94 19.34 5.18
CA ASP A 70 10.56 19.59 4.77
C ASP A 70 10.16 18.61 3.67
N ALA A 71 8.86 18.34 3.56
CA ALA A 71 8.37 17.46 2.52
C ALA A 71 8.68 18.06 1.13
N LEU A 72 9.20 17.23 0.23
CA LEU A 72 9.51 17.62 -1.13
C LEU A 72 8.20 17.62 -1.95
N PRO A 73 7.74 18.76 -2.47
CA PRO A 73 6.56 18.82 -3.32
C PRO A 73 6.92 18.28 -4.72
N ILE A 74 6.33 17.17 -5.10
CA ILE A 74 6.54 16.51 -6.39
C ILE A 74 5.22 15.95 -6.94
N SER A 75 5.14 15.72 -8.26
CA SER A 75 4.03 15.01 -8.88
C SER A 75 4.14 13.49 -8.65
N LEU A 76 3.06 12.75 -8.82
CA LEU A 76 3.12 11.30 -8.83
C LEU A 76 3.91 10.76 -10.02
N LYS A 77 3.88 11.45 -11.16
CA LYS A 77 4.73 11.15 -12.32
C LYS A 77 6.21 11.19 -11.93
N GLU A 78 6.66 12.33 -11.39
CA GLU A 78 8.05 12.52 -10.94
C GLU A 78 8.44 11.45 -9.93
N LEU A 79 7.57 11.21 -8.92
CA LEU A 79 7.80 10.16 -7.92
C LEU A 79 7.98 8.78 -8.56
N ARG A 80 7.10 8.40 -9.52
CA ARG A 80 7.13 7.06 -10.12
C ARG A 80 8.30 6.85 -11.06
N LEU A 81 8.69 7.88 -11.81
CA LEU A 81 9.83 7.80 -12.73
C LEU A 81 11.17 7.73 -11.98
N HIS A 82 11.27 8.32 -10.79
CA HIS A 82 12.50 8.38 -10.00
C HIS A 82 12.35 7.77 -8.60
N ILE A 83 11.51 6.74 -8.44
CA ILE A 83 11.07 6.23 -7.14
C ILE A 83 12.23 5.85 -6.22
N ASP A 84 13.29 5.25 -6.73
CA ASP A 84 14.47 4.85 -5.94
C ASP A 84 15.20 6.06 -5.34
N SER A 85 15.19 7.19 -6.04
CA SER A 85 15.82 8.44 -5.58
C SER A 85 15.07 9.08 -4.41
N TYR A 86 13.79 8.72 -4.25
CA TYR A 86 12.93 9.23 -3.16
C TYR A 86 12.82 8.27 -1.99
N LYS A 87 13.46 7.11 -2.02
CA LYS A 87 13.47 6.17 -0.90
C LYS A 87 13.87 6.88 0.38
N ASP A 88 13.10 6.64 1.45
CA ASP A 88 13.26 7.21 2.80
C ASP A 88 13.16 8.75 2.88
N LYS A 89 12.79 9.42 1.78
CA LYS A 89 12.52 10.85 1.77
C LYS A 89 11.07 11.16 2.04
N LYS A 90 10.83 12.28 2.70
CA LYS A 90 9.49 12.81 2.94
C LYS A 90 9.05 13.62 1.74
N VAL A 91 7.91 13.24 1.18
CA VAL A 91 7.31 13.86 0.00
C VAL A 91 5.94 14.45 0.28
N SER A 92 5.54 15.40 -0.53
CA SER A 92 4.18 15.94 -0.60
C SER A 92 3.69 15.75 -2.03
N VAL A 93 2.76 14.83 -2.23
CA VAL A 93 2.18 14.49 -3.52
C VAL A 93 0.68 14.76 -3.53
N GLU A 94 0.13 14.97 -4.71
CA GLU A 94 -1.31 15.12 -4.90
C GLU A 94 -1.81 14.01 -5.81
N GLY A 95 -3.01 13.49 -5.52
CA GLY A 95 -3.59 12.42 -6.33
C GLY A 95 -5.03 12.10 -5.98
N LEU A 96 -5.71 11.49 -6.93
CA LEU A 96 -7.07 10.98 -6.80
C LEU A 96 -7.05 9.66 -6.05
N ILE A 97 -7.81 9.54 -4.97
CA ILE A 97 -8.05 8.24 -4.35
C ILE A 97 -8.88 7.38 -5.30
N THR A 98 -8.27 6.32 -5.79
CA THR A 98 -8.91 5.38 -6.71
C THR A 98 -9.46 4.15 -6.01
N TYR A 99 -8.84 3.74 -4.91
CA TYR A 99 -9.29 2.61 -4.11
C TYR A 99 -8.87 2.75 -2.64
N TYR A 100 -9.70 2.25 -1.73
CA TYR A 100 -9.41 2.14 -0.31
C TYR A 100 -9.59 0.69 0.15
N ASP A 101 -8.49 0.08 0.58
CA ASP A 101 -8.46 -1.23 1.22
C ASP A 101 -8.52 -1.05 2.74
N SER A 102 -9.73 -1.11 3.31
CA SER A 102 -9.95 -0.96 4.75
C SER A 102 -9.31 -2.09 5.56
N ASP A 103 -9.24 -3.30 5.02
CA ASP A 103 -8.72 -4.48 5.69
C ASP A 103 -7.18 -4.50 5.69
N GLY A 104 -6.56 -3.99 4.63
CA GLY A 104 -5.12 -3.82 4.51
C GLY A 104 -4.60 -2.54 5.16
N GLY A 105 -5.48 -1.58 5.51
CA GLY A 105 -5.12 -0.29 6.06
C GLY A 105 -4.36 0.59 5.08
N SER A 106 -4.69 0.49 3.80
CA SER A 106 -4.05 1.24 2.72
C SER A 106 -5.07 1.83 1.76
N PHE A 107 -4.71 2.95 1.13
CA PHE A 107 -5.45 3.47 -0.01
C PHE A 107 -4.49 3.76 -1.16
N TYR A 108 -5.00 3.90 -2.35
CA TYR A 108 -4.22 4.11 -3.56
C TYR A 108 -4.59 5.43 -4.19
N ILE A 109 -3.57 6.22 -4.54
CA ILE A 109 -3.73 7.49 -5.23
C ILE A 109 -3.11 7.42 -6.61
N SER A 110 -3.74 8.09 -7.56
CA SER A 110 -3.34 8.10 -8.96
C SER A 110 -3.35 9.49 -9.57
N GLU A 111 -2.44 9.70 -10.50
CA GLU A 111 -2.40 10.79 -11.46
C GLU A 111 -2.40 10.19 -12.86
N TYR A 112 -3.17 10.75 -13.77
CA TYR A 112 -3.27 10.27 -15.14
C TYR A 112 -2.75 11.33 -16.11
N GLU A 113 -1.84 10.93 -17.01
CA GLU A 113 -1.32 11.83 -18.06
C GLU A 113 -1.22 11.08 -19.39
N GLY A 114 -2.02 11.50 -20.37
CA GLY A 114 -2.08 10.83 -21.68
C GLY A 114 -2.52 9.36 -21.54
N SER A 115 -1.65 8.44 -21.97
CA SER A 115 -1.86 6.99 -21.90
C SER A 115 -1.19 6.34 -20.69
N TYR A 116 -0.78 7.12 -19.70
CA TYR A 116 -0.08 6.61 -18.54
C TYR A 116 -0.84 6.90 -17.25
N ALA A 117 -0.67 6.00 -16.28
CA ALA A 117 -1.14 6.15 -14.91
C ALA A 117 0.07 6.07 -13.95
N TYR A 118 0.18 7.04 -13.08
CA TYR A 118 1.21 7.11 -12.04
C TYR A 118 0.54 6.96 -10.69
N SER A 119 0.79 5.83 -10.03
CA SER A 119 0.03 5.46 -8.83
C SER A 119 0.95 5.00 -7.72
N ILE A 120 0.50 5.16 -6.48
CA ILE A 120 1.20 4.63 -5.31
C ILE A 120 0.24 4.26 -4.19
N GLY A 121 0.55 3.20 -3.45
CA GLY A 121 -0.14 2.86 -2.22
C GLY A 121 0.25 3.80 -1.08
N VAL A 122 -0.71 4.16 -0.23
CA VAL A 122 -0.50 4.96 0.98
C VAL A 122 -0.92 4.15 2.19
N TYR A 123 0.04 3.80 3.02
CA TYR A 123 -0.18 2.97 4.20
C TYR A 123 -0.58 3.80 5.41
N LEU A 124 -1.77 3.55 5.94
CA LEU A 124 -2.36 4.24 7.09
C LEU A 124 -1.99 3.58 8.43
N GLY A 125 -1.49 2.34 8.39
CA GLY A 125 -1.35 1.50 9.57
C GLY A 125 -2.72 1.14 10.15
N PHE A 126 -2.93 1.48 11.43
CA PHE A 126 -4.21 1.24 12.11
C PHE A 126 -5.09 2.50 12.20
N ASN A 127 -4.70 3.57 11.51
CA ASN A 127 -5.48 4.80 11.51
C ASN A 127 -6.61 4.70 10.47
N THR A 128 -7.69 5.38 10.77
CA THR A 128 -8.81 5.58 9.85
C THR A 128 -9.13 7.06 9.82
N TYR A 129 -9.43 7.60 8.66
CA TYR A 129 -9.76 9.02 8.50
C TYR A 129 -10.94 9.15 7.55
N ASP A 130 -11.92 9.97 7.91
CA ASP A 130 -13.15 10.17 7.14
C ASP A 130 -12.91 10.72 5.73
N ILE A 131 -11.75 11.33 5.51
CA ILE A 131 -11.34 11.87 4.22
C ILE A 131 -10.88 10.79 3.23
N ILE A 132 -10.66 9.55 3.67
CA ILE A 132 -10.20 8.46 2.80
C ILE A 132 -11.41 7.80 2.14
N LYS A 133 -11.77 8.35 0.98
CA LYS A 133 -12.88 7.89 0.13
C LYS A 133 -12.44 7.93 -1.32
N ALA A 134 -12.80 6.90 -2.09
CA ALA A 134 -12.60 6.93 -3.54
C ALA A 134 -13.35 8.15 -4.13
N GLY A 135 -12.71 8.86 -5.04
CA GLY A 135 -13.20 10.11 -5.59
C GLY A 135 -12.72 11.38 -4.87
N ASN A 136 -12.09 11.27 -3.68
CA ASN A 136 -11.42 12.42 -3.09
C ASN A 136 -10.05 12.63 -3.73
N TYR A 137 -9.75 13.88 -4.08
CA TYR A 137 -8.41 14.30 -4.53
C TYR A 137 -7.69 14.92 -3.35
N LEU A 138 -6.56 14.31 -2.95
CA LEU A 138 -5.85 14.66 -1.73
C LEU A 138 -4.43 15.14 -2.01
N ARG A 139 -3.97 16.08 -1.18
CA ARG A 139 -2.55 16.22 -0.87
C ARG A 139 -2.20 15.21 0.21
N VAL A 140 -1.21 14.36 -0.06
CA VAL A 140 -0.67 13.34 0.85
C VAL A 140 0.76 13.72 1.21
N VAL A 141 1.08 13.72 2.51
CA VAL A 141 2.43 14.00 3.02
C VAL A 141 2.90 12.81 3.83
N GLY A 142 4.01 12.20 3.43
CA GLY A 142 4.54 11.01 4.09
C GLY A 142 5.92 10.63 3.57
N THR A 143 6.45 9.51 4.06
CA THR A 143 7.77 9.01 3.70
C THR A 143 7.64 7.89 2.67
N VAL A 144 8.41 7.98 1.59
CA VAL A 144 8.49 6.94 0.55
C VAL A 144 9.25 5.76 1.11
N GLN A 145 8.66 4.57 1.04
CA GLN A 145 9.27 3.35 1.54
C GLN A 145 9.11 2.21 0.53
N TYR A 146 10.12 1.37 0.47
CA TYR A 146 10.01 0.08 -0.18
C TYR A 146 9.69 -0.97 0.88
N PHE A 147 8.49 -1.54 0.81
CA PHE A 147 8.02 -2.57 1.74
C PHE A 147 8.20 -3.94 1.13
N ASP A 148 9.14 -4.70 1.66
CA ASP A 148 9.43 -6.07 1.26
C ASP A 148 9.49 -6.98 2.50
N PRO A 149 8.39 -7.64 2.84
CA PRO A 149 8.32 -8.48 4.04
C PRO A 149 9.11 -9.77 3.93
N SER A 150 9.50 -10.17 2.72
CA SER A 150 10.29 -11.39 2.46
C SER A 150 11.79 -11.14 2.38
N ASP A 151 12.20 -9.88 2.20
CA ASP A 151 13.59 -9.46 1.92
C ASP A 151 14.17 -10.12 0.65
N GLU A 152 13.29 -10.45 -0.32
CA GLU A 152 13.64 -11.13 -1.58
C GLU A 152 13.65 -10.17 -2.79
N GLY A 153 13.46 -8.88 -2.56
CA GLY A 153 13.47 -7.85 -3.61
C GLY A 153 12.15 -7.70 -4.39
N ASN A 154 11.07 -8.33 -3.94
CA ASN A 154 9.77 -8.36 -4.60
C ASN A 154 8.71 -7.54 -3.86
N GLY A 155 9.14 -6.47 -3.25
CA GLY A 155 8.30 -5.59 -2.45
C GLY A 155 7.50 -4.59 -3.25
N THR A 156 6.77 -3.76 -2.51
CA THR A 156 5.95 -2.69 -3.06
C THR A 156 6.40 -1.33 -2.55
N TRP A 157 6.36 -0.34 -3.44
CA TRP A 157 6.56 1.04 -3.06
C TRP A 157 5.30 1.61 -2.42
N GLN A 158 5.47 2.31 -1.31
CA GLN A 158 4.37 2.94 -0.61
C GLN A 158 4.80 4.26 0.03
N ILE A 159 3.81 5.10 0.35
CA ILE A 159 3.99 6.25 1.23
C ILE A 159 3.45 5.86 2.60
N SER A 160 4.23 6.09 3.65
CA SER A 160 3.85 5.79 5.03
C SER A 160 4.06 6.98 5.97
N GLY A 161 3.67 6.84 7.24
CA GLY A 161 3.82 7.90 8.23
C GLY A 161 2.89 9.09 8.00
N VAL A 162 1.82 8.89 7.26
CA VAL A 162 0.82 9.92 6.94
C VAL A 162 -0.02 10.29 8.16
N THR A 163 -0.44 11.53 8.23
CA THR A 163 -1.26 12.05 9.33
C THR A 163 -2.33 12.99 8.79
N TYR A 164 -3.53 12.92 9.35
CA TYR A 164 -4.57 13.91 9.13
C TYR A 164 -4.81 14.71 10.42
N ARG A 165 -4.69 16.04 10.34
CA ARG A 165 -4.86 16.95 11.48
C ARG A 165 -6.22 17.63 11.36
N TYR A 166 -7.24 17.04 11.96
CA TYR A 166 -8.64 17.55 11.94
C TYR A 166 -8.77 19.04 12.28
N MET A 167 -7.99 19.51 13.26
CA MET A 167 -8.04 20.91 13.71
C MET A 167 -7.20 21.87 12.86
N ASN A 168 -6.33 21.33 12.02
CA ASN A 168 -5.47 22.13 11.13
C ASN A 168 -5.08 21.33 9.88
N PRO A 169 -6.03 21.07 8.97
CA PRO A 169 -5.75 20.28 7.76
C PRO A 169 -4.78 20.98 6.80
N ASP A 170 -4.66 22.31 6.89
CA ASP A 170 -3.69 23.08 6.08
C ASP A 170 -2.26 22.98 6.57
N HIS A 171 -2.02 22.37 7.73
CA HIS A 171 -0.65 22.14 8.21
C HIS A 171 0.19 21.42 7.18
N LYS A 172 1.45 21.86 7.00
CA LYS A 172 2.36 21.33 5.98
C LYS A 172 2.56 19.80 6.01
N ASP A 173 2.42 19.18 7.18
CA ASP A 173 2.59 17.74 7.38
C ASP A 173 1.24 16.99 7.46
N SER A 174 0.13 17.64 7.15
CA SER A 174 -1.19 17.01 7.17
C SER A 174 -1.61 16.59 5.76
N MET A 175 -2.27 15.45 5.66
CA MET A 175 -3.12 15.21 4.48
C MET A 175 -4.17 16.31 4.40
N LYS A 176 -4.59 16.65 3.19
CA LYS A 176 -5.60 17.69 2.94
C LYS A 176 -6.46 17.28 1.75
N VAL A 177 -7.79 17.42 1.92
CA VAL A 177 -8.73 17.30 0.80
C VAL A 177 -8.62 18.55 -0.06
N ILE A 178 -8.45 18.36 -1.35
CA ILE A 178 -8.40 19.43 -2.37
C ILE A 178 -9.73 19.50 -3.09
N SER A 179 -10.29 18.37 -3.49
CA SER A 179 -11.65 18.26 -4.03
C SER A 179 -12.26 16.90 -3.69
N GLU A 180 -13.59 16.83 -3.74
CA GLU A 180 -14.39 15.63 -3.45
C GLU A 180 -15.23 15.24 -4.65
N ASP A 181 -15.77 14.02 -4.61
CA ASP A 181 -16.72 13.50 -5.61
C ASP A 181 -16.20 13.50 -7.06
N ASN A 182 -14.88 13.38 -7.22
CA ASN A 182 -14.30 13.21 -8.54
C ASN A 182 -14.61 11.82 -9.10
N GLU A 183 -14.79 11.72 -10.41
CA GLU A 183 -15.02 10.44 -11.08
C GLU A 183 -13.80 9.52 -10.95
N VAL A 184 -14.02 8.28 -10.56
CA VAL A 184 -12.99 7.23 -10.49
C VAL A 184 -13.22 6.24 -11.62
N THR A 185 -12.35 6.28 -12.61
CA THR A 185 -12.38 5.34 -13.72
C THR A 185 -11.19 4.39 -13.63
N PRO A 186 -11.38 3.06 -13.63
CA PRO A 186 -10.27 2.12 -13.64
C PRO A 186 -9.48 2.26 -14.95
N PHE A 187 -8.15 2.27 -14.83
CA PHE A 187 -7.27 2.37 -15.97
C PHE A 187 -7.32 1.07 -16.79
N PRO A 188 -7.59 1.13 -18.10
CA PRO A 188 -7.60 -0.06 -18.93
C PRO A 188 -6.16 -0.54 -19.15
N ILE A 189 -5.91 -1.82 -18.92
CA ILE A 189 -4.60 -2.44 -19.12
C ILE A 189 -4.67 -3.66 -20.02
N THR A 190 -3.52 -4.01 -20.57
CA THR A 190 -3.24 -5.20 -21.35
C THR A 190 -2.11 -6.01 -20.71
N TYR A 191 -1.78 -7.16 -21.29
CA TYR A 191 -0.66 -7.97 -20.82
C TYR A 191 0.67 -7.24 -20.84
N VAL A 192 0.92 -6.40 -21.84
CA VAL A 192 2.18 -5.64 -21.94
C VAL A 192 2.36 -4.68 -20.77
N ASP A 193 1.27 -4.13 -20.25
CA ASP A 193 1.30 -3.20 -19.11
C ASP A 193 1.65 -3.92 -17.79
N LEU A 194 1.59 -5.25 -17.76
CA LEU A 194 2.01 -6.08 -16.63
C LEU A 194 3.41 -6.70 -16.83
N SER A 195 4.08 -6.35 -17.92
CA SER A 195 5.35 -6.99 -18.27
C SER A 195 6.49 -6.54 -17.36
N THR A 196 7.33 -7.53 -17.01
CA THR A 196 8.63 -7.35 -16.34
C THR A 196 9.80 -7.64 -17.28
N SER A 197 9.54 -7.77 -18.58
CA SER A 197 10.54 -8.03 -19.58
C SER A 197 11.28 -6.75 -19.99
N ASP A 198 12.60 -6.81 -20.06
CA ASP A 198 13.43 -5.68 -20.56
C ASP A 198 13.08 -5.26 -21.99
N LYS A 199 12.42 -6.12 -22.77
CA LYS A 199 11.99 -5.82 -24.14
C LYS A 199 10.82 -4.88 -24.19
N ASP A 200 10.05 -4.81 -23.10
CA ASP A 200 8.80 -4.05 -23.01
C ASP A 200 8.98 -2.74 -22.23
N LYS A 201 10.23 -2.37 -21.91
CA LYS A 201 10.53 -1.12 -21.19
C LYS A 201 9.91 0.09 -21.89
N ILE A 202 9.29 0.94 -21.10
CA ILE A 202 8.81 2.25 -21.51
C ILE A 202 9.95 3.24 -21.36
N LEU A 203 10.13 4.08 -22.37
CA LEU A 203 11.16 5.11 -22.40
C LEU A 203 10.52 6.49 -22.19
N PHE A 204 10.98 7.20 -21.17
CA PHE A 204 10.61 8.59 -20.93
C PHE A 204 11.83 9.48 -21.16
N GLU A 205 11.63 10.61 -21.85
CA GLU A 205 12.66 11.62 -22.04
C GLU A 205 12.38 12.80 -21.10
N GLU A 206 13.42 13.25 -20.42
CA GLU A 206 13.38 14.46 -19.61
C GLU A 206 14.54 15.38 -19.97
N THR A 207 14.28 16.68 -19.97
CA THR A 207 15.32 17.67 -20.16
C THR A 207 15.92 18.05 -18.81
N VAL A 208 17.21 17.82 -18.66
CA VAL A 208 17.98 18.19 -17.46
C VAL A 208 18.87 19.38 -17.81
N VAL A 209 18.75 20.45 -17.04
CA VAL A 209 19.61 21.64 -17.17
C VAL A 209 20.79 21.48 -16.21
N GLY A 210 22.00 21.44 -16.75
CA GLY A 210 23.23 21.38 -15.95
C GLY A 210 23.53 22.71 -15.23
N ASP A 211 24.46 22.69 -14.28
CA ASP A 211 24.91 23.89 -13.53
C ASP A 211 25.51 24.96 -14.44
N ASP A 212 25.96 24.57 -15.63
CA ASP A 212 26.51 25.43 -16.68
C ASP A 212 25.41 26.03 -17.59
N GLY A 213 24.15 25.65 -17.40
CA GLY A 213 22.98 26.03 -18.20
C GLY A 213 22.82 25.24 -19.49
N GLU A 214 23.62 24.21 -19.73
CA GLU A 214 23.44 23.33 -20.89
C GLU A 214 22.26 22.37 -20.65
N GLU A 215 21.42 22.20 -21.67
CA GLU A 215 20.31 21.24 -21.67
C GLU A 215 20.79 19.89 -22.20
N THR A 216 20.53 18.86 -21.42
CA THR A 216 20.76 17.46 -21.82
C THR A 216 19.46 16.68 -21.76
N ILE A 217 19.26 15.75 -22.72
CA ILE A 217 18.13 14.83 -22.67
C ILE A 217 18.58 13.57 -21.93
N ASN A 218 17.91 13.29 -20.85
CA ASN A 218 18.07 12.05 -20.09
C ASN A 218 16.91 11.09 -20.44
N THR A 219 17.25 9.81 -20.62
CA THR A 219 16.25 8.77 -20.91
C THR A 219 16.08 7.90 -19.68
N ILE A 220 14.84 7.82 -19.20
CA ILE A 220 14.43 6.95 -18.09
C ILE A 220 13.81 5.70 -18.69
N GLU A 221 14.33 4.54 -18.30
CA GLU A 221 13.80 3.24 -18.70
C GLU A 221 13.06 2.61 -17.53
N ILE A 222 11.77 2.30 -17.69
CA ILE A 222 10.98 1.68 -16.65
C ILE A 222 10.19 0.48 -17.18
N LEU A 223 10.16 -0.60 -16.42
CA LEU A 223 9.34 -1.77 -16.73
C LEU A 223 7.86 -1.42 -16.52
N PRO A 224 6.96 -1.78 -17.46
CA PRO A 224 5.54 -1.45 -17.35
C PRO A 224 4.93 -1.90 -16.03
N GLY A 225 5.20 -3.15 -15.62
CA GLY A 225 4.69 -3.67 -14.36
C GLY A 225 5.16 -2.88 -13.13
N ASN A 226 6.36 -2.31 -13.16
CA ASN A 226 6.84 -1.42 -12.10
C ASN A 226 6.14 -0.05 -12.16
N LEU A 227 5.95 0.50 -13.37
CA LEU A 227 5.26 1.79 -13.54
C LEU A 227 3.84 1.74 -13.00
N TYR A 228 3.10 0.69 -13.38
CA TYR A 228 1.68 0.56 -13.02
C TYR A 228 1.41 -0.05 -11.66
N GLN A 229 2.44 -0.39 -10.86
CA GLN A 229 2.26 -0.84 -9.48
C GLN A 229 1.41 0.17 -8.68
N GLY A 230 0.37 -0.33 -7.99
CA GLY A 230 -0.56 0.49 -7.22
C GLY A 230 -1.68 1.12 -8.05
N THR A 231 -1.73 0.91 -9.35
CA THR A 231 -2.77 1.46 -10.23
C THR A 231 -4.06 0.64 -10.12
N TYR A 232 -5.19 1.35 -9.99
CA TYR A 232 -6.52 0.75 -10.09
C TYR A 232 -6.87 0.51 -11.55
N VAL A 233 -7.04 -0.74 -11.90
CA VAL A 233 -7.12 -1.19 -13.29
C VAL A 233 -8.36 -2.01 -13.58
N LYS A 234 -8.72 -2.03 -14.88
CA LYS A 234 -9.68 -2.97 -15.47
C LYS A 234 -8.96 -3.84 -16.50
N TYR A 235 -9.08 -5.16 -16.33
CA TYR A 235 -8.69 -6.13 -17.36
C TYR A 235 -9.91 -6.95 -17.77
N SER A 236 -10.19 -7.01 -19.06
CA SER A 236 -11.41 -7.63 -19.59
C SER A 236 -11.12 -8.91 -20.36
N ASN A 237 -12.13 -9.80 -20.43
CA ASN A 237 -12.12 -11.03 -21.23
C ASN A 237 -11.01 -12.02 -20.85
N LEU A 238 -10.79 -12.22 -19.54
CA LEU A 238 -9.85 -13.20 -19.01
C LEU A 238 -10.53 -14.56 -18.88
N GLU A 239 -10.05 -15.58 -19.60
CA GLU A 239 -10.46 -16.97 -19.44
C GLU A 239 -9.70 -17.60 -18.25
N VAL A 240 -10.43 -18.03 -17.23
CA VAL A 240 -9.86 -18.69 -16.04
C VAL A 240 -9.65 -20.16 -16.32
N TYR A 241 -8.42 -20.60 -16.50
CA TYR A 241 -8.11 -22.00 -16.81
C TYR A 241 -7.61 -22.81 -15.61
N ARG A 242 -7.19 -22.15 -14.53
CA ARG A 242 -6.76 -22.79 -13.28
C ARG A 242 -7.04 -21.89 -12.10
N CYS A 243 -7.46 -22.49 -10.99
CA CYS A 243 -7.68 -21.81 -9.71
C CYS A 243 -6.93 -22.50 -8.58
N TYR A 244 -6.57 -21.73 -7.59
CA TYR A 244 -6.02 -22.20 -6.31
C TYR A 244 -6.66 -21.41 -5.19
N THR A 245 -7.17 -22.10 -4.16
CA THR A 245 -7.71 -21.48 -2.95
C THR A 245 -6.74 -21.65 -1.79
N THR A 246 -6.40 -20.56 -1.12
CA THR A 246 -5.50 -20.59 0.04
C THR A 246 -6.14 -21.37 1.18
N GLN A 247 -5.45 -22.41 1.68
CA GLN A 247 -5.93 -23.29 2.74
C GLN A 247 -5.16 -23.13 4.06
N THR A 248 -4.18 -22.22 4.13
CA THR A 248 -3.33 -22.03 5.32
C THR A 248 -4.17 -21.62 6.53
N GLU A 249 -4.20 -22.50 7.53
CA GLU A 249 -4.92 -22.25 8.78
C GLU A 249 -4.32 -21.06 9.53
N GLY A 250 -5.19 -20.23 10.10
CA GLY A 250 -4.78 -19.02 10.83
C GLY A 250 -4.35 -17.85 9.94
N SER A 251 -4.26 -18.04 8.63
CA SER A 251 -4.01 -16.94 7.70
C SER A 251 -5.28 -16.10 7.48
N LYS A 252 -5.15 -14.77 7.50
CA LYS A 252 -6.22 -13.85 7.10
C LYS A 252 -6.63 -14.04 5.62
N ASN A 253 -5.76 -14.65 4.83
CA ASN A 253 -6.00 -14.94 3.42
C ASN A 253 -6.57 -16.34 3.18
N LYS A 254 -6.95 -17.11 4.22
CA LYS A 254 -7.64 -18.39 4.05
C LYS A 254 -8.91 -18.16 3.25
N ASN A 255 -9.14 -18.97 2.23
CA ASN A 255 -10.23 -18.88 1.23
C ASN A 255 -10.08 -17.79 0.17
N ALA A 256 -9.01 -17.01 0.16
CA ALA A 256 -8.69 -16.16 -0.98
C ALA A 256 -8.28 -17.01 -2.19
N ILE A 257 -8.66 -16.57 -3.39
CA ILE A 257 -8.52 -17.35 -4.63
C ILE A 257 -7.43 -16.73 -5.50
N THR A 258 -6.50 -17.56 -5.98
CA THR A 258 -5.60 -17.20 -7.08
C THR A 258 -6.13 -17.85 -8.35
N MET A 259 -6.36 -17.03 -9.37
CA MET A 259 -6.80 -17.47 -10.68
C MET A 259 -5.68 -17.25 -11.68
N TYR A 260 -5.39 -18.28 -12.46
CA TYR A 260 -4.50 -18.20 -13.62
C TYR A 260 -5.41 -18.08 -14.84
N CYS A 261 -5.27 -16.95 -15.52
CA CYS A 261 -6.15 -16.55 -16.60
C CYS A 261 -5.37 -16.45 -17.91
N ARG A 262 -6.07 -16.55 -19.03
CA ARG A 262 -5.53 -16.21 -20.35
C ARG A 262 -6.36 -15.10 -20.98
N ASP A 263 -5.70 -14.16 -21.61
CA ASP A 263 -6.36 -13.17 -22.45
C ASP A 263 -6.65 -13.74 -23.85
N GLY A 264 -7.22 -12.89 -24.73
CA GLY A 264 -7.58 -13.29 -26.10
C GLY A 264 -6.38 -13.67 -26.98
N ASP A 265 -5.20 -13.25 -26.62
CA ASP A 265 -3.94 -13.55 -27.32
C ASP A 265 -3.19 -14.76 -26.72
N GLY A 266 -3.74 -15.33 -25.65
CA GLY A 266 -3.21 -16.50 -24.95
C GLY A 266 -2.15 -16.16 -23.90
N ASN A 267 -1.96 -14.90 -23.56
CA ASN A 267 -1.02 -14.47 -22.52
C ASN A 267 -1.57 -14.82 -21.13
N GLU A 268 -0.66 -15.23 -20.24
CA GLU A 268 -1.02 -15.61 -18.87
C GLU A 268 -1.05 -14.39 -17.94
N VAL A 269 -2.19 -14.20 -17.27
CA VAL A 269 -2.41 -13.15 -16.28
C VAL A 269 -2.78 -13.79 -14.94
N VAL A 270 -2.08 -13.42 -13.87
CA VAL A 270 -2.38 -13.88 -12.52
C VAL A 270 -3.30 -12.88 -11.83
N VAL A 271 -4.40 -13.41 -11.30
CA VAL A 271 -5.42 -12.63 -10.58
C VAL A 271 -5.55 -13.20 -9.17
N ARG A 272 -5.37 -12.34 -8.18
CA ARG A 272 -5.50 -12.69 -6.76
C ARG A 272 -6.67 -11.97 -6.14
N THR A 273 -7.57 -12.71 -5.46
CA THR A 273 -8.69 -12.08 -4.75
C THR A 273 -8.41 -11.96 -3.26
N SER A 274 -9.09 -11.03 -2.60
CA SER A 274 -9.38 -11.13 -1.18
C SER A 274 -10.40 -12.25 -0.93
N VAL A 275 -10.70 -12.56 0.33
CA VAL A 275 -11.81 -13.48 0.64
C VAL A 275 -13.12 -12.82 0.27
N MET A 276 -13.88 -13.43 -0.61
CA MET A 276 -15.12 -12.87 -1.14
C MET A 276 -16.34 -13.58 -0.58
N TYR A 277 -17.36 -12.78 -0.28
CA TYR A 277 -18.66 -13.26 0.16
C TYR A 277 -19.75 -12.65 -0.71
N ARG A 278 -20.83 -13.42 -0.88
CA ARG A 278 -22.06 -12.92 -1.51
C ARG A 278 -23.26 -13.20 -0.62
N LYS A 279 -24.38 -12.55 -0.91
CA LYS A 279 -25.67 -12.91 -0.33
C LYS A 279 -26.44 -13.78 -1.31
N ASP A 280 -27.03 -14.88 -0.79
CA ASP A 280 -27.99 -15.67 -1.55
C ASP A 280 -29.33 -14.92 -1.70
N ASP A 281 -30.27 -15.49 -2.47
CA ASP A 281 -31.62 -14.92 -2.67
C ASP A 281 -32.43 -14.77 -1.37
N LYS A 282 -32.02 -15.45 -0.31
CA LYS A 282 -32.63 -15.40 1.03
C LYS A 282 -31.91 -14.43 1.97
N GLY A 283 -30.82 -13.80 1.52
CA GLY A 283 -30.00 -12.88 2.29
C GLY A 283 -28.96 -13.55 3.17
N ASN A 284 -28.73 -14.87 3.08
CA ASN A 284 -27.64 -15.54 3.79
C ASN A 284 -26.30 -15.22 3.13
N VAL A 285 -25.27 -15.09 3.98
CA VAL A 285 -23.90 -14.84 3.51
C VAL A 285 -23.26 -16.18 3.14
N GLU A 286 -22.82 -16.30 1.89
CA GLU A 286 -22.11 -17.45 1.35
C GLU A 286 -20.69 -17.08 0.93
N LEU A 287 -19.75 -18.01 1.15
CA LEU A 287 -18.38 -17.88 0.66
C LEU A 287 -18.36 -18.14 -0.85
N VAL A 288 -17.74 -17.22 -1.59
CA VAL A 288 -17.47 -17.42 -3.02
C VAL A 288 -16.31 -18.40 -3.18
N THR A 289 -16.50 -19.42 -4.00
CA THR A 289 -15.52 -20.50 -4.19
C THR A 289 -14.89 -20.46 -5.58
N GLN A 290 -13.73 -21.09 -5.73
CA GLN A 290 -13.01 -21.16 -7.00
C GLN A 290 -13.81 -21.85 -8.13
N ASP A 291 -14.74 -22.74 -7.78
CA ASP A 291 -15.56 -23.48 -8.76
C ASP A 291 -16.47 -22.55 -9.57
N GLU A 292 -16.75 -21.36 -9.04
CA GLU A 292 -17.56 -20.36 -9.73
C GLU A 292 -16.82 -19.71 -10.90
N PHE A 293 -15.49 -19.72 -10.90
CA PHE A 293 -14.66 -19.02 -11.89
C PHE A 293 -13.98 -19.98 -12.88
N LEU A 294 -13.71 -21.23 -12.48
CA LEU A 294 -12.97 -22.16 -13.32
C LEU A 294 -13.68 -22.40 -14.67
N ASN A 295 -12.93 -22.29 -15.77
CA ASN A 295 -13.43 -22.39 -17.16
C ASN A 295 -14.48 -21.33 -17.54
N LYS A 296 -14.40 -20.16 -16.91
CA LYS A 296 -15.25 -19.00 -17.20
C LYS A 296 -14.41 -17.82 -17.69
N THR A 297 -15.05 -16.93 -18.43
CA THR A 297 -14.47 -15.64 -18.81
C THR A 297 -14.94 -14.56 -17.84
N ILE A 298 -14.00 -13.77 -17.32
CA ILE A 298 -14.26 -12.74 -16.32
C ILE A 298 -13.67 -11.39 -16.76
N ASN A 299 -14.23 -10.31 -16.21
CA ASN A 299 -13.58 -9.01 -16.16
C ASN A 299 -13.17 -8.75 -14.72
N VAL A 300 -12.00 -8.17 -14.53
CA VAL A 300 -11.48 -7.90 -13.19
C VAL A 300 -11.24 -6.41 -13.00
N LEU A 301 -11.54 -5.96 -11.78
CA LEU A 301 -11.25 -4.63 -11.27
C LEU A 301 -10.37 -4.81 -10.03
N GLY A 302 -9.19 -4.22 -10.03
CA GLY A 302 -8.23 -4.44 -8.95
C GLY A 302 -7.04 -3.50 -9.01
N ILE A 303 -6.07 -3.79 -8.16
CA ILE A 303 -4.81 -3.04 -8.07
C ILE A 303 -3.68 -3.90 -8.64
N VAL A 304 -2.82 -3.30 -9.46
CA VAL A 304 -1.59 -3.96 -9.89
C VAL A 304 -0.65 -4.06 -8.70
N ASP A 305 -0.24 -5.28 -8.38
CA ASP A 305 0.57 -5.60 -7.21
C ASP A 305 1.71 -6.56 -7.56
N HIS A 306 2.76 -6.56 -6.75
CA HIS A 306 3.86 -7.50 -6.86
C HIS A 306 3.72 -8.62 -5.83
N TYR A 307 3.96 -9.85 -6.26
CA TYR A 307 4.00 -11.01 -5.39
C TYR A 307 4.96 -12.06 -5.93
N ASN A 308 5.99 -12.42 -5.17
CA ASN A 308 6.97 -13.49 -5.51
C ASN A 308 7.44 -13.42 -6.98
N GLU A 309 8.21 -12.41 -7.34
CA GLU A 309 8.78 -12.22 -8.68
C GLU A 309 7.76 -12.06 -9.84
N SER A 310 6.47 -12.08 -9.54
CA SER A 310 5.41 -11.91 -10.54
C SER A 310 4.53 -10.70 -10.25
N ILE A 311 3.98 -10.15 -11.31
CA ILE A 311 2.95 -9.15 -11.22
C ILE A 311 1.59 -9.83 -11.25
N GLN A 312 0.72 -9.43 -10.36
CA GLN A 312 -0.64 -9.91 -10.27
C GLN A 312 -1.61 -8.72 -10.20
N ILE A 313 -2.86 -8.97 -10.53
CA ILE A 313 -3.95 -8.06 -10.23
C ILE A 313 -4.59 -8.52 -8.93
N HIS A 314 -4.45 -7.72 -7.88
CA HIS A 314 -5.17 -7.95 -6.62
C HIS A 314 -6.57 -7.39 -6.75
N VAL A 315 -7.55 -8.30 -6.80
CA VAL A 315 -8.92 -8.00 -7.19
C VAL A 315 -9.81 -7.91 -5.98
N PHE A 316 -10.60 -6.87 -5.95
CA PHE A 316 -11.64 -6.62 -4.95
C PHE A 316 -13.04 -6.90 -5.49
N GLN A 317 -13.19 -6.83 -6.82
CA GLN A 317 -14.43 -7.08 -7.51
C GLN A 317 -14.19 -7.84 -8.82
N VAL A 318 -14.96 -8.88 -9.04
CA VAL A 318 -14.99 -9.65 -10.30
C VAL A 318 -16.33 -9.45 -10.96
N GLU A 319 -16.33 -8.92 -12.18
CA GLU A 319 -17.50 -8.87 -13.03
C GLU A 319 -17.65 -10.21 -13.76
N ARG A 320 -18.74 -10.90 -13.50
CA ARG A 320 -19.05 -12.17 -14.14
C ARG A 320 -19.76 -11.90 -15.45
N THR A 321 -19.15 -12.27 -16.55
CA THR A 321 -19.73 -12.02 -17.88
C THR A 321 -21.03 -12.79 -18.11
N TRP A 322 -21.27 -13.89 -17.39
CA TRP A 322 -22.49 -14.69 -17.48
C TRP A 322 -23.67 -14.15 -16.66
N ASP A 323 -23.43 -13.25 -15.69
CA ASP A 323 -24.50 -12.61 -14.92
C ASP A 323 -25.16 -11.45 -15.70
N LEU A 324 -24.51 -10.95 -16.75
CA LEU A 324 -24.96 -9.81 -17.56
C LEU A 324 -26.09 -10.15 -18.56
N HIS A 325 -26.45 -11.45 -18.72
CA HIS A 325 -27.45 -11.90 -19.67
C HIS A 325 -28.76 -12.40 -19.02
N SER A 326 -28.96 -12.17 -17.72
CA SER A 326 -30.17 -12.62 -17.00
C SER A 326 -31.11 -11.45 -16.60
N HIS A 327 -31.25 -10.46 -17.48
CA HIS A 327 -32.30 -9.41 -17.38
C HIS A 327 -33.07 -9.26 -18.67
#